data_a673d319a454b6f8e30cf674a648bdf4
#
_entry.id   a673d319a454b6f8e30cf674a648bdf4
#
_cell.length_a   1.000
_cell.length_b   1.000
_cell.length_c   1.000
_cell.angle_alpha   90.00
_cell.angle_beta   90.00
_cell.angle_gamma   90.00
#
_symmetry.space_group_name_H-M   'P 1'
#
loop_
_entity.id
_entity.type
_entity.pdbx_description
1 polymer ?
#
loop_
_entity_poly.entity_id
_entity_poly.type
_entity_poly.pdbx_seq_one_letter_code
_entity_poly.pdbx_strand_id
1 'polypeptide(L)'
;AFLSNKELSSFIREKLKTSVQLLEENDFSPEIHTEEVLKQFSTNSLESIGVKPDTVAAFAVCGLFAYIHDTQKALVGRFSEIIKHDADPIMTIGFTARRNLELTETLRNKEKKGSLLWVLDHTKTSMGKRMLKSFLEQPLVNPAKIIDRLDAVEQLTMKPVELGELKEILGGVYDLERLMTRVMYKTATPRDLKSLSLTALKLPEIKELLKGFDSKLLANCNNKISTLEAISNLVENAIVDEPPVLSLIHI
;
A
#
# COMPACT_ATOMS: atom_id res chain seq x y z
N ALA A 1 -14.19 -25.19 1.55
CA ALA A 1 -13.57 -24.48 2.69
C ALA A 1 -14.40 -23.27 3.16
N PHE A 2 -14.78 -22.31 2.28
CA PHE A 2 -15.55 -21.12 2.68
C PHE A 2 -16.94 -21.47 3.26
N LEU A 3 -17.70 -22.33 2.60
CA LEU A 3 -19.05 -22.72 3.04
C LEU A 3 -19.05 -23.51 4.37
N SER A 4 -17.96 -24.20 4.69
CA SER A 4 -17.82 -24.94 5.94
C SER A 4 -17.43 -24.06 7.13
N ASN A 5 -16.89 -22.87 6.88
CA ASN A 5 -16.50 -21.92 7.93
C ASN A 5 -17.62 -20.87 8.14
N LYS A 6 -18.52 -21.17 9.07
CA LYS A 6 -19.67 -20.30 9.38
C LYS A 6 -19.28 -18.93 9.90
N GLU A 7 -18.20 -18.83 10.69
CA GLU A 7 -17.71 -17.53 11.22
C GLU A 7 -17.19 -16.64 10.11
N LEU A 8 -16.38 -17.19 9.19
CA LEU A 8 -15.87 -16.45 8.04
C LEU A 8 -16.99 -16.00 7.12
N SER A 9 -17.97 -16.88 6.82
CA SER A 9 -19.08 -16.55 5.94
C SER A 9 -20.01 -15.48 6.54
N SER A 10 -20.29 -15.53 7.85
CA SER A 10 -21.06 -14.49 8.52
C SER A 10 -20.31 -13.17 8.59
N PHE A 11 -19.02 -13.21 8.88
CA PHE A 11 -18.15 -12.01 8.88
C PHE A 11 -18.19 -11.29 7.53
N ILE A 12 -18.01 -12.01 6.43
CA ILE A 12 -18.01 -11.41 5.10
C ILE A 12 -19.38 -10.82 4.75
N ARG A 13 -20.47 -11.54 5.00
CA ARG A 13 -21.81 -11.07 4.66
C ARG A 13 -22.30 -9.94 5.57
N GLU A 14 -22.07 -10.02 6.87
CA GLU A 14 -22.64 -9.09 7.83
C GLU A 14 -21.74 -7.88 8.08
N LYS A 15 -20.42 -8.07 8.13
CA LYS A 15 -19.46 -7.01 8.42
C LYS A 15 -18.99 -6.27 7.18
N LEU A 16 -18.65 -7.00 6.13
CA LEU A 16 -18.18 -6.40 4.88
C LEU A 16 -19.32 -6.01 3.94
N LYS A 17 -20.55 -6.53 4.18
CA LYS A 17 -21.74 -6.27 3.36
C LYS A 17 -21.49 -6.43 1.86
N THR A 18 -20.66 -7.40 1.50
CA THR A 18 -20.29 -7.71 0.12
C THR A 18 -20.95 -8.99 -0.35
N SER A 19 -21.14 -9.10 -1.66
CA SER A 19 -21.58 -10.34 -2.29
C SER A 19 -20.44 -11.35 -2.31
N VAL A 20 -20.79 -12.63 -2.17
CA VAL A 20 -19.84 -13.73 -2.27
C VAL A 20 -20.23 -14.56 -3.49
N GLN A 21 -19.33 -14.61 -4.46
CA GLN A 21 -19.45 -15.49 -5.62
C GLN A 21 -18.65 -16.77 -5.31
N LEU A 22 -19.29 -17.91 -5.52
CA LEU A 22 -18.63 -19.20 -5.40
C LEU A 22 -18.06 -19.57 -6.76
N LEU A 23 -16.80 -19.91 -6.78
CA LEU A 23 -16.11 -20.48 -7.93
C LEU A 23 -16.07 -22.01 -7.79
N GLU A 24 -15.96 -22.71 -8.89
CA GLU A 24 -15.79 -24.16 -8.91
C GLU A 24 -14.36 -24.56 -8.47
N GLU A 25 -14.17 -25.80 -8.10
CA GLU A 25 -12.85 -26.30 -7.69
C GLU A 25 -11.83 -26.22 -8.82
N ASN A 26 -12.27 -26.45 -10.03
CA ASN A 26 -11.44 -26.36 -11.24
C ASN A 26 -10.90 -24.97 -11.51
N ASP A 27 -11.60 -23.91 -11.09
CA ASP A 27 -11.15 -22.52 -11.24
C ASP A 27 -9.89 -22.22 -10.43
N PHE A 28 -9.62 -23.02 -9.39
CA PHE A 28 -8.43 -22.90 -8.56
C PHE A 28 -7.31 -23.86 -8.97
N SER A 29 -7.54 -24.75 -9.97
CA SER A 29 -6.57 -25.79 -10.31
C SER A 29 -5.34 -25.21 -11.02
N PRO A 30 -4.13 -25.39 -10.45
CA PRO A 30 -2.89 -25.03 -11.13
C PRO A 30 -2.69 -25.82 -12.45
N GLU A 31 -3.18 -27.05 -12.54
CA GLU A 31 -3.09 -27.87 -13.73
C GLU A 31 -3.78 -27.22 -14.95
N ILE A 32 -4.86 -26.48 -14.71
CA ILE A 32 -5.66 -25.84 -15.74
C ILE A 32 -5.14 -24.44 -16.07
N HIS A 33 -4.83 -23.63 -15.03
CA HIS A 33 -4.61 -22.19 -15.19
C HIS A 33 -3.15 -21.74 -15.13
N THR A 34 -2.19 -22.66 -14.89
CA THR A 34 -0.77 -22.29 -14.85
C THR A 34 -0.30 -21.66 -16.16
N GLU A 35 -0.71 -22.17 -17.32
CA GLU A 35 -0.27 -21.58 -18.59
C GLU A 35 -0.69 -20.12 -18.78
N GLU A 36 -1.88 -19.74 -18.32
CA GLU A 36 -2.37 -18.37 -18.37
C GLU A 36 -1.55 -17.45 -17.46
N VAL A 37 -1.23 -17.92 -16.25
CA VAL A 37 -0.36 -17.20 -15.30
C VAL A 37 1.04 -17.02 -15.91
N LEU A 38 1.64 -18.06 -16.47
CA LEU A 38 2.97 -18.00 -17.08
C LEU A 38 3.01 -17.04 -18.27
N LYS A 39 1.99 -17.04 -19.13
CA LYS A 39 1.86 -16.07 -20.24
C LYS A 39 1.80 -14.63 -19.72
N GLN A 40 1.05 -14.38 -18.65
CA GLN A 40 0.91 -13.05 -18.04
C GLN A 40 2.26 -12.47 -17.60
N PHE A 41 3.11 -13.28 -16.98
CA PHE A 41 4.41 -12.87 -16.47
C PHE A 41 5.57 -13.12 -17.42
N SER A 42 5.30 -13.60 -18.65
CA SER A 42 6.31 -13.94 -19.66
C SER A 42 7.41 -14.85 -19.11
N THR A 43 7.02 -15.89 -18.37
CA THR A 43 7.91 -16.82 -17.69
C THR A 43 7.58 -18.27 -18.02
N ASN A 44 8.52 -19.18 -17.72
CA ASN A 44 8.39 -20.60 -18.05
C ASN A 44 8.03 -21.48 -16.83
N SER A 45 8.05 -20.92 -15.62
CA SER A 45 7.67 -21.68 -14.42
C SER A 45 7.10 -20.79 -13.32
N LEU A 46 6.25 -21.36 -12.44
CA LEU A 46 5.71 -20.66 -11.28
C LEU A 46 6.80 -20.29 -10.26
N GLU A 47 7.86 -21.10 -10.16
CA GLU A 47 8.98 -20.81 -9.24
C GLU A 47 9.71 -19.52 -9.62
N SER A 48 9.81 -19.19 -10.91
CA SER A 48 10.47 -17.97 -11.37
C SER A 48 9.73 -16.69 -10.96
N ILE A 49 8.44 -16.79 -10.64
CA ILE A 49 7.61 -15.72 -10.07
C ILE A 49 7.42 -15.87 -8.54
N GLY A 50 8.24 -16.73 -7.90
CA GLY A 50 8.24 -16.92 -6.45
C GLY A 50 7.11 -17.81 -5.90
N VAL A 51 6.33 -18.46 -6.75
CA VAL A 51 5.22 -19.35 -6.38
C VAL A 51 5.65 -20.80 -6.52
N LYS A 52 5.64 -21.57 -5.42
CA LYS A 52 5.93 -23.00 -5.49
C LYS A 52 4.69 -23.74 -6.01
N PRO A 53 4.84 -24.65 -7.00
CA PRO A 53 3.78 -25.56 -7.41
C PRO A 53 3.21 -26.35 -6.21
N ASP A 54 2.00 -26.81 -6.31
CA ASP A 54 1.32 -27.63 -5.29
C ASP A 54 1.17 -26.97 -3.91
N THR A 55 1.30 -25.63 -3.84
CA THR A 55 1.05 -24.87 -2.61
C THR A 55 -0.29 -24.13 -2.68
N VAL A 56 -0.85 -23.82 -1.51
CA VAL A 56 -2.06 -22.98 -1.40
C VAL A 56 -1.90 -21.65 -2.15
N ALA A 57 -0.68 -21.11 -2.22
CA ALA A 57 -0.37 -19.92 -2.99
C ALA A 57 -0.58 -20.12 -4.50
N ALA A 58 -0.19 -21.27 -5.06
CA ALA A 58 -0.42 -21.59 -6.48
C ALA A 58 -1.93 -21.66 -6.79
N PHE A 59 -2.70 -22.36 -5.96
CA PHE A 59 -4.16 -22.41 -6.09
C PHE A 59 -4.80 -21.02 -6.00
N ALA A 60 -4.35 -20.18 -5.09
CA ALA A 60 -4.87 -18.81 -4.93
C ALA A 60 -4.55 -17.92 -6.13
N VAL A 61 -3.33 -18.01 -6.68
CA VAL A 61 -2.92 -17.27 -7.89
C VAL A 61 -3.73 -17.73 -9.10
N CYS A 62 -3.84 -19.03 -9.33
CA CYS A 62 -4.62 -19.57 -10.44
C CYS A 62 -6.09 -19.16 -10.35
N GLY A 63 -6.73 -19.29 -9.18
CA GLY A 63 -8.12 -18.86 -8.98
C GLY A 63 -8.32 -17.37 -9.19
N LEU A 64 -7.36 -16.53 -8.77
CA LEU A 64 -7.42 -15.08 -9.02
C LEU A 64 -7.34 -14.78 -10.53
N PHE A 65 -6.42 -15.42 -11.27
CA PHE A 65 -6.26 -15.18 -12.71
C PHE A 65 -7.44 -15.74 -13.52
N ALA A 66 -7.99 -16.90 -13.15
CA ALA A 66 -9.23 -17.42 -13.74
C ALA A 66 -10.38 -16.40 -13.59
N TYR A 67 -10.58 -15.86 -12.38
CA TYR A 67 -11.60 -14.85 -12.13
C TYR A 67 -11.38 -13.55 -12.91
N ILE A 68 -10.13 -13.07 -12.98
CA ILE A 68 -9.80 -11.86 -13.75
C ILE A 68 -10.03 -12.07 -15.24
N HIS A 69 -9.65 -13.22 -15.77
CA HIS A 69 -9.86 -13.56 -17.18
C HIS A 69 -11.34 -13.56 -17.54
N ASP A 70 -12.18 -14.14 -16.71
CA ASP A 70 -13.63 -14.21 -16.97
C ASP A 70 -14.31 -12.85 -16.83
N THR A 71 -13.90 -12.04 -15.86
CA THR A 71 -14.59 -10.80 -15.53
C THR A 71 -14.02 -9.56 -16.21
N GLN A 72 -12.70 -9.53 -16.47
CA GLN A 72 -11.99 -8.35 -16.93
C GLN A 72 -10.91 -8.62 -17.98
N LYS A 73 -11.33 -9.11 -19.14
CA LYS A 73 -10.44 -9.45 -20.27
C LYS A 73 -9.43 -8.34 -20.66
N ALA A 74 -9.74 -7.08 -20.37
CA ALA A 74 -8.86 -5.93 -20.67
C ALA A 74 -7.73 -5.72 -19.65
N LEU A 75 -7.72 -6.42 -18.52
CA LEU A 75 -6.69 -6.28 -17.48
C LEU A 75 -5.54 -7.30 -17.62
N VAL A 76 -5.69 -8.29 -18.48
CA VAL A 76 -4.62 -9.21 -18.83
C VAL A 76 -3.45 -8.39 -19.42
N GLY A 77 -2.26 -8.53 -18.85
CA GLY A 77 -1.06 -7.75 -19.24
C GLY A 77 -0.69 -6.59 -18.32
N ARG A 78 -1.48 -6.27 -17.28
CA ARG A 78 -1.19 -5.16 -16.35
C ARG A 78 -0.43 -5.57 -15.08
N PHE A 79 -0.32 -6.85 -14.82
CA PHE A 79 0.42 -7.36 -13.66
C PHE A 79 1.87 -7.57 -14.06
N SER A 80 2.81 -6.89 -13.40
CA SER A 80 4.24 -6.97 -13.69
C SER A 80 4.98 -7.98 -12.81
N GLU A 81 4.52 -8.18 -11.59
CA GLU A 81 5.19 -9.07 -10.63
C GLU A 81 4.21 -9.62 -9.57
N ILE A 82 4.57 -10.75 -9.01
CA ILE A 82 3.94 -11.29 -7.79
C ILE A 82 4.89 -11.02 -6.62
N ILE A 83 4.45 -10.17 -5.71
CA ILE A 83 5.22 -9.90 -4.50
C ILE A 83 4.82 -10.93 -3.46
N LYS A 84 5.75 -11.85 -3.16
CA LYS A 84 5.61 -12.71 -2.02
C LYS A 84 5.85 -11.90 -0.76
N HIS A 85 4.81 -11.65 -0.01
CA HIS A 85 4.98 -11.21 1.35
C HIS A 85 5.47 -12.41 2.18
N ASP A 86 6.79 -12.57 2.28
CA ASP A 86 7.35 -13.31 3.39
C ASP A 86 6.98 -12.48 4.62
N ALA A 87 5.87 -12.89 5.23
CA ALA A 87 5.38 -12.20 6.40
C ALA A 87 6.48 -12.29 7.46
N ASP A 88 7.16 -11.17 7.70
CA ASP A 88 7.86 -11.05 8.98
C ASP A 88 6.87 -11.51 10.04
N PRO A 89 7.32 -12.28 11.01
CA PRO A 89 6.43 -12.70 12.06
C PRO A 89 5.84 -11.44 12.70
N ILE A 90 4.57 -11.21 12.41
CA ILE A 90 3.77 -10.17 13.03
C ILE A 90 3.04 -10.77 14.23
N MET A 91 2.88 -9.98 15.27
CA MET A 91 2.06 -10.38 16.40
C MET A 91 0.59 -10.47 15.94
N THR A 92 0.03 -11.68 16.02
CA THR A 92 -1.40 -11.87 15.75
C THR A 92 -2.21 -11.33 16.91
N ILE A 93 -2.87 -10.21 16.72
CA ILE A 93 -3.80 -9.62 17.69
C ILE A 93 -5.22 -10.02 17.27
N GLY A 94 -5.87 -10.88 18.04
CA GLY A 94 -7.25 -11.30 17.77
C GLY A 94 -8.24 -10.15 17.85
N PHE A 95 -9.40 -10.29 17.19
CA PHE A 95 -10.44 -9.26 17.12
C PHE A 95 -10.86 -8.73 18.49
N THR A 96 -11.05 -9.62 19.47
CA THR A 96 -11.44 -9.24 20.85
C THR A 96 -10.35 -8.38 21.51
N ALA A 97 -9.07 -8.76 21.35
CA ALA A 97 -7.96 -7.99 21.91
C ALA A 97 -7.83 -6.60 21.26
N ARG A 98 -7.93 -6.51 19.93
CA ARG A 98 -7.93 -5.21 19.21
C ARG A 98 -9.01 -4.29 19.72
N ARG A 99 -10.23 -4.83 19.90
CA ARG A 99 -11.38 -4.07 20.39
C ARG A 99 -11.20 -3.62 21.84
N ASN A 100 -10.77 -4.52 22.73
CA ASN A 100 -10.63 -4.23 24.15
C ASN A 100 -9.46 -3.27 24.45
N LEU A 101 -8.40 -3.30 23.64
CA LEU A 101 -7.27 -2.36 23.70
C LEU A 101 -7.57 -1.02 23.02
N GLU A 102 -8.73 -0.87 22.38
CA GLU A 102 -9.12 0.36 21.67
C GLU A 102 -8.02 0.88 20.73
N LEU A 103 -7.39 -0.03 19.97
CA LEU A 103 -6.22 0.32 19.15
C LEU A 103 -6.54 1.37 18.09
N THR A 104 -7.67 1.22 17.39
CA THR A 104 -8.02 2.10 16.25
C THR A 104 -9.35 2.84 16.42
N GLU A 105 -10.22 2.34 17.28
CA GLU A 105 -11.53 2.92 17.60
C GLU A 105 -11.91 2.61 19.04
N THR A 106 -12.75 3.46 19.64
CA THR A 106 -13.25 3.27 21.01
C THR A 106 -14.30 2.16 21.07
N LEU A 107 -14.35 1.47 22.20
CA LEU A 107 -15.28 0.37 22.43
C LEU A 107 -16.76 0.80 22.38
N ARG A 108 -17.05 1.96 22.97
CA ARG A 108 -18.41 2.46 23.17
C ARG A 108 -19.00 3.07 21.90
N ASN A 109 -18.30 4.02 21.31
CA ASN A 109 -18.84 4.85 20.22
C ASN A 109 -18.30 4.44 18.83
N LYS A 110 -17.28 3.55 18.76
CA LYS A 110 -16.56 3.20 17.53
C LYS A 110 -15.98 4.43 16.82
N GLU A 111 -15.55 5.42 17.60
CA GLU A 111 -14.93 6.63 17.11
C GLU A 111 -13.41 6.50 17.17
N LYS A 112 -12.71 7.18 16.24
CA LYS A 112 -11.24 7.25 16.29
C LYS A 112 -10.77 8.06 17.53
N LYS A 113 -11.46 9.14 17.88
CA LYS A 113 -11.12 9.99 19.02
C LYS A 113 -11.19 9.21 20.33
N GLY A 114 -10.10 9.21 21.09
CA GLY A 114 -9.95 8.44 22.30
C GLY A 114 -9.28 7.09 22.15
N SER A 115 -9.05 6.60 20.91
CA SER A 115 -8.28 5.37 20.66
C SER A 115 -6.77 5.60 20.76
N LEU A 116 -5.99 4.50 20.86
CA LEU A 116 -4.52 4.58 20.84
C LEU A 116 -4.01 5.22 19.54
N LEU A 117 -4.60 4.87 18.39
CA LEU A 117 -4.28 5.49 17.11
C LEU A 117 -4.48 7.01 17.13
N TRP A 118 -5.53 7.50 17.78
CA TRP A 118 -5.79 8.92 17.86
C TRP A 118 -4.71 9.67 18.67
N VAL A 119 -4.23 9.07 19.76
CA VAL A 119 -3.16 9.65 20.61
C VAL A 119 -1.84 9.70 19.86
N LEU A 120 -1.50 8.66 19.10
CA LEU A 120 -0.22 8.51 18.40
C LEU A 120 -0.17 9.20 17.02
N ASP A 121 -1.33 9.56 16.44
CA ASP A 121 -1.40 10.06 15.06
C ASP A 121 -0.99 11.55 14.98
N HIS A 122 0.31 11.76 14.88
CA HIS A 122 0.94 13.03 14.52
C HIS A 122 1.47 13.05 13.09
N THR A 123 1.03 12.12 12.26
CA THR A 123 1.46 11.98 10.86
C THR A 123 1.07 13.19 10.02
N LYS A 124 1.92 13.54 9.05
CA LYS A 124 1.72 14.68 8.15
C LYS A 124 1.15 14.28 6.79
N THR A 125 1.16 12.97 6.47
CA THR A 125 0.68 12.45 5.20
C THR A 125 -0.40 11.40 5.37
N SER A 126 -1.31 11.26 4.41
CA SER A 126 -2.33 10.20 4.41
C SER A 126 -1.70 8.81 4.35
N MET A 127 -0.60 8.64 3.61
CA MET A 127 0.18 7.41 3.53
C MET A 127 0.78 7.04 4.90
N GLY A 128 1.40 8.01 5.59
CA GLY A 128 1.92 7.83 6.94
C GLY A 128 0.86 7.42 7.94
N LYS A 129 -0.34 8.01 7.83
CA LYS A 129 -1.50 7.64 8.67
C LYS A 129 -1.94 6.20 8.47
N ARG A 130 -1.99 5.73 7.21
CA ARG A 130 -2.29 4.33 6.90
C ARG A 130 -1.21 3.39 7.44
N MET A 131 0.06 3.76 7.28
CA MET A 131 1.20 2.99 7.80
C MET A 131 1.18 2.91 9.32
N LEU A 132 0.93 4.02 10.04
CA LEU A 132 0.81 4.01 11.51
C LEU A 132 -0.32 3.10 11.98
N LYS A 133 -1.47 3.14 11.31
CA LYS A 133 -2.58 2.23 11.59
C LYS A 133 -2.16 0.77 11.40
N SER A 134 -1.48 0.46 10.30
CA SER A 134 -0.96 -0.89 10.04
C SER A 134 0.03 -1.35 11.11
N PHE A 135 0.90 -0.47 11.61
CA PHE A 135 1.85 -0.79 12.68
C PHE A 135 1.16 -1.16 14.00
N LEU A 136 0.04 -0.53 14.30
CA LEU A 136 -0.76 -0.87 15.48
C LEU A 136 -1.55 -2.17 15.32
N GLU A 137 -2.06 -2.43 14.12
CA GLU A 137 -2.85 -3.62 13.84
C GLU A 137 -1.99 -4.87 13.64
N GLN A 138 -0.74 -4.69 13.20
CA GLN A 138 0.22 -5.74 12.86
C GLN A 138 1.62 -5.43 13.45
N PRO A 139 1.77 -5.46 14.79
CA PRO A 139 3.06 -5.19 15.42
C PRO A 139 4.12 -6.21 15.00
N LEU A 140 5.35 -5.74 14.86
CA LEU A 140 6.49 -6.62 14.60
C LEU A 140 6.81 -7.48 15.83
N VAL A 141 7.27 -8.71 15.58
CA VAL A 141 7.81 -9.63 16.59
C VAL A 141 9.32 -9.71 16.51
N ASN A 142 9.92 -9.41 15.35
CA ASN A 142 11.36 -9.49 15.14
C ASN A 142 12.09 -8.36 15.90
N PRO A 143 12.91 -8.67 16.94
CA PRO A 143 13.59 -7.65 17.75
C PRO A 143 14.52 -6.75 16.94
N ALA A 144 15.24 -7.30 15.96
CA ALA A 144 16.17 -6.52 15.15
C ALA A 144 15.44 -5.41 14.36
N LYS A 145 14.28 -5.72 13.77
CA LYS A 145 13.46 -4.71 13.06
C LYS A 145 12.82 -3.69 14.00
N ILE A 146 12.50 -4.11 15.23
CA ILE A 146 12.00 -3.19 16.27
C ILE A 146 13.11 -2.20 16.64
N ILE A 147 14.32 -2.70 16.89
CA ILE A 147 15.49 -1.88 17.21
C ILE A 147 15.79 -0.91 16.05
N ASP A 148 15.84 -1.37 14.80
CA ASP A 148 16.06 -0.50 13.64
C ASP A 148 15.05 0.69 13.60
N ARG A 149 13.77 0.46 14.01
CA ARG A 149 12.77 1.53 14.12
C ARG A 149 13.02 2.47 15.31
N LEU A 150 13.40 1.91 16.45
CA LEU A 150 13.70 2.70 17.66
C LEU A 150 14.92 3.59 17.43
N ASP A 151 15.97 3.08 16.81
CA ASP A 151 17.16 3.85 16.46
C ASP A 151 16.82 5.03 15.52
N ALA A 152 15.93 4.81 14.55
CA ALA A 152 15.46 5.88 13.67
C ALA A 152 14.68 6.96 14.43
N VAL A 153 13.81 6.56 15.37
CA VAL A 153 13.04 7.49 16.21
C VAL A 153 13.99 8.25 17.13
N GLU A 154 14.97 7.59 17.75
CA GLU A 154 15.97 8.22 18.62
C GLU A 154 16.73 9.30 17.85
N GLN A 155 17.29 8.99 16.69
CA GLN A 155 18.03 9.97 15.89
C GLN A 155 17.17 11.17 15.46
N LEU A 156 15.93 10.92 15.06
CA LEU A 156 14.99 12.00 14.71
C LEU A 156 14.66 12.89 15.94
N THR A 157 14.54 12.30 17.12
CA THR A 157 14.28 13.08 18.35
C THR A 157 15.48 13.86 18.83
N MET A 158 16.70 13.37 18.60
CA MET A 158 17.94 14.07 18.91
C MET A 158 18.22 15.27 17.98
N LYS A 159 17.56 15.33 16.81
CA LYS A 159 17.69 16.39 15.81
C LYS A 159 16.34 17.12 15.60
N PRO A 160 15.89 17.93 16.57
CA PRO A 160 14.56 18.52 16.52
C PRO A 160 14.36 19.55 15.40
N VAL A 161 15.41 20.19 14.93
CA VAL A 161 15.35 21.18 13.83
C VAL A 161 15.07 20.41 12.53
N GLU A 162 15.90 19.42 12.21
CA GLU A 162 15.74 18.60 11.01
C GLU A 162 14.40 17.81 11.03
N LEU A 163 13.96 17.36 12.20
CA LEU A 163 12.64 16.77 12.37
C LEU A 163 11.51 17.76 12.06
N GLY A 164 11.67 19.01 12.47
CA GLY A 164 10.74 20.11 12.19
C GLY A 164 10.63 20.37 10.68
N GLU A 165 11.78 20.54 10.01
CA GLU A 165 11.86 20.72 8.55
C GLU A 165 11.25 19.53 7.80
N LEU A 166 11.58 18.30 8.18
CA LEU A 166 11.01 17.09 7.58
C LEU A 166 9.47 17.06 7.71
N LYS A 167 8.93 17.45 8.87
CA LYS A 167 7.49 17.52 9.09
C LYS A 167 6.82 18.58 8.21
N GLU A 168 7.47 19.71 7.99
CA GLU A 168 6.98 20.78 7.13
C GLU A 168 6.96 20.33 5.68
N ILE A 169 8.05 19.77 5.17
CA ILE A 169 8.13 19.26 3.79
C ILE A 169 7.09 18.16 3.57
N LEU A 170 6.96 17.21 4.51
CA LEU A 170 5.96 16.14 4.43
C LEU A 170 4.53 16.67 4.42
N GLY A 171 4.25 17.83 5.04
CA GLY A 171 2.95 18.49 4.96
C GLY A 171 2.51 18.87 3.55
N GLY A 172 3.47 19.08 2.65
CA GLY A 172 3.24 19.37 1.23
C GLY A 172 3.20 18.13 0.31
N VAL A 173 3.35 16.93 0.86
CA VAL A 173 3.33 15.67 0.11
C VAL A 173 1.91 15.15 -0.03
N TYR A 174 1.42 15.06 -1.27
CA TYR A 174 0.10 14.50 -1.57
C TYR A 174 0.07 12.98 -1.49
N ASP A 175 -1.13 12.40 -1.51
CA ASP A 175 -1.34 10.94 -1.44
C ASP A 175 -0.95 10.26 -2.76
N LEU A 176 0.33 9.91 -2.89
CA LEU A 176 0.88 9.28 -4.09
C LEU A 176 0.17 7.97 -4.46
N GLU A 177 -0.22 7.16 -3.49
CA GLU A 177 -0.90 5.88 -3.77
C GLU A 177 -2.24 6.13 -4.48
N ARG A 178 -3.00 7.12 -4.02
CA ARG A 178 -4.29 7.49 -4.64
C ARG A 178 -4.10 8.17 -5.99
N LEU A 179 -3.11 9.04 -6.12
CA LEU A 179 -2.79 9.68 -7.40
C LEU A 179 -2.38 8.65 -8.44
N MET A 180 -1.50 7.72 -8.10
CA MET A 180 -1.09 6.64 -8.99
C MET A 180 -2.24 5.72 -9.36
N THR A 181 -3.13 5.41 -8.42
CA THR A 181 -4.35 4.66 -8.72
C THR A 181 -5.19 5.34 -9.79
N ARG A 182 -5.42 6.66 -9.69
CA ARG A 182 -6.16 7.41 -10.71
C ARG A 182 -5.46 7.41 -12.07
N VAL A 183 -4.14 7.55 -12.08
CA VAL A 183 -3.34 7.47 -13.33
C VAL A 183 -3.51 6.10 -13.98
N MET A 184 -3.39 5.02 -13.21
CA MET A 184 -3.53 3.65 -13.70
C MET A 184 -4.92 3.37 -14.29
N TYR A 185 -5.98 3.88 -13.65
CA TYR A 185 -7.35 3.77 -14.13
C TYR A 185 -7.72 4.79 -15.22
N LYS A 186 -6.78 5.67 -15.64
CA LYS A 186 -7.01 6.74 -16.61
C LYS A 186 -8.13 7.72 -16.20
N THR A 187 -8.31 7.92 -14.92
CA THR A 187 -9.28 8.85 -14.33
C THR A 187 -8.59 10.07 -13.70
N ALA A 188 -7.27 10.16 -13.82
CA ALA A 188 -6.50 11.29 -13.32
C ALA A 188 -6.86 12.57 -14.07
N THR A 189 -7.09 13.63 -13.32
CA THR A 189 -7.31 14.98 -13.84
C THR A 189 -5.97 15.73 -13.97
N PRO A 190 -5.90 16.84 -14.75
CA PRO A 190 -4.71 17.68 -14.79
C PRO A 190 -4.26 18.17 -13.40
N ARG A 191 -5.20 18.42 -12.48
CA ARG A 191 -4.90 18.79 -11.09
C ARG A 191 -4.24 17.64 -10.32
N ASP A 192 -4.65 16.40 -10.55
CA ASP A 192 -4.04 15.23 -9.95
C ASP A 192 -2.58 15.08 -10.40
N LEU A 193 -2.30 15.31 -11.70
CA LEU A 193 -0.95 15.28 -12.26
C LEU A 193 -0.09 16.42 -11.71
N LYS A 194 -0.65 17.64 -11.55
CA LYS A 194 0.06 18.73 -10.90
C LYS A 194 0.39 18.43 -9.44
N SER A 195 -0.53 17.82 -8.69
CA SER A 195 -0.28 17.36 -7.32
C SER A 195 0.83 16.30 -7.25
N LEU A 196 0.92 15.43 -8.26
CA LEU A 196 2.01 14.46 -8.40
C LEU A 196 3.35 15.17 -8.62
N SER A 197 3.40 16.16 -9.54
CA SER A 197 4.59 16.97 -9.80
C SER A 197 5.04 17.73 -8.55
N LEU A 198 4.14 18.41 -7.86
CA LEU A 198 4.44 19.14 -6.62
C LEU A 198 5.00 18.21 -5.53
N THR A 199 4.53 16.97 -5.45
CA THR A 199 5.10 15.99 -4.55
C THR A 199 6.51 15.57 -4.98
N ALA A 200 6.72 15.32 -6.28
CA ALA A 200 8.02 14.97 -6.83
C ALA A 200 9.08 16.04 -6.54
N LEU A 201 8.72 17.31 -6.64
CA LEU A 201 9.61 18.45 -6.32
C LEU A 201 10.05 18.48 -4.84
N LYS A 202 9.33 17.84 -3.92
CA LYS A 202 9.72 17.74 -2.50
C LYS A 202 10.69 16.58 -2.22
N LEU A 203 10.79 15.60 -3.10
CA LEU A 203 11.60 14.40 -2.86
C LEU A 203 13.11 14.70 -2.75
N PRO A 204 13.72 15.61 -3.55
CA PRO A 204 15.12 15.97 -3.38
C PRO A 204 15.41 16.57 -1.99
N GLU A 205 14.54 17.46 -1.49
CA GLU A 205 14.68 18.09 -0.16
C GLU A 205 14.63 17.03 0.95
N ILE A 206 13.68 16.08 0.86
CA ILE A 206 13.58 14.95 1.80
C ILE A 206 14.86 14.11 1.78
N LYS A 207 15.37 13.80 0.57
CA LYS A 207 16.60 13.01 0.43
C LYS A 207 17.80 13.72 1.05
N GLU A 208 17.93 15.03 0.88
CA GLU A 208 19.02 15.78 1.43
C GLU A 208 18.98 15.79 2.97
N LEU A 209 17.81 16.04 3.56
CA LEU A 209 17.63 15.96 5.00
C LEU A 209 17.96 14.59 5.57
N LEU A 210 17.54 13.51 4.88
CA LEU A 210 17.79 12.15 5.33
C LEU A 210 19.26 11.76 5.34
N LYS A 211 20.13 12.41 4.54
CA LYS A 211 21.59 12.20 4.60
C LYS A 211 22.21 12.59 5.94
N GLY A 212 21.56 13.46 6.69
CA GLY A 212 22.01 13.87 8.00
C GLY A 212 21.83 12.83 9.10
N PHE A 213 21.27 11.63 8.81
CA PHE A 213 20.98 10.59 9.78
C PHE A 213 21.74 9.30 9.47
N ASP A 214 22.29 8.66 10.52
CA ASP A 214 23.10 7.44 10.42
C ASP A 214 22.28 6.15 10.63
N SER A 215 20.99 6.28 11.02
CA SER A 215 20.11 5.12 11.21
C SER A 215 19.99 4.30 9.92
N LYS A 216 20.20 3.00 10.05
CA LYS A 216 20.07 2.03 8.95
C LYS A 216 18.70 2.13 8.25
N LEU A 217 17.62 2.34 9.02
CA LEU A 217 16.28 2.47 8.46
C LEU A 217 16.15 3.76 7.64
N LEU A 218 16.62 4.90 8.15
CA LEU A 218 16.56 6.19 7.44
C LEU A 218 17.45 6.21 6.21
N ALA A 219 18.67 5.65 6.30
CA ALA A 219 19.56 5.48 5.15
C ALA A 219 18.93 4.60 4.06
N ASN A 220 18.26 3.51 4.44
CA ASN A 220 17.56 2.64 3.50
C ASN A 220 16.36 3.36 2.85
N CYS A 221 15.60 4.16 3.61
CA CYS A 221 14.55 5.02 3.05
C CYS A 221 15.12 6.00 2.05
N ASN A 222 16.22 6.70 2.39
CA ASN A 222 16.90 7.63 1.50
C ASN A 222 17.32 6.99 0.17
N ASN A 223 17.91 5.80 0.22
CA ASN A 223 18.34 5.06 -0.97
C ASN A 223 17.20 4.63 -1.88
N LYS A 224 16.01 4.36 -1.31
CA LYS A 224 14.83 3.93 -2.06
C LYS A 224 14.03 5.09 -2.68
N ILE A 225 14.20 6.31 -2.20
CA ILE A 225 13.51 7.47 -2.77
C ILE A 225 14.14 7.82 -4.12
N SER A 226 13.35 7.78 -5.19
CA SER A 226 13.69 8.37 -6.50
C SER A 226 13.17 9.80 -6.57
N THR A 227 13.94 10.72 -7.15
CA THR A 227 13.55 12.15 -7.26
C THR A 227 12.47 12.44 -8.29
N LEU A 228 12.19 11.49 -9.19
CA LEU A 228 11.15 11.58 -10.22
C LEU A 228 11.22 12.83 -11.10
N GLU A 229 12.41 13.41 -11.29
CA GLU A 229 12.63 14.66 -12.03
C GLU A 229 12.08 14.64 -13.47
N ALA A 230 12.23 13.51 -14.18
CA ALA A 230 11.69 13.38 -15.52
C ALA A 230 10.16 13.52 -15.57
N ILE A 231 9.48 12.99 -14.55
CA ILE A 231 8.01 13.06 -14.44
C ILE A 231 7.58 14.48 -14.06
N SER A 232 8.25 15.13 -13.11
CA SER A 232 7.90 16.49 -12.71
C SER A 232 8.12 17.45 -13.89
N ASN A 233 9.25 17.38 -14.61
CA ASN A 233 9.51 18.19 -15.78
C ASN A 233 8.48 17.96 -16.90
N LEU A 234 8.08 16.73 -17.15
CA LEU A 234 7.05 16.43 -18.15
C LEU A 234 5.72 17.09 -17.79
N VAL A 235 5.30 17.02 -16.54
CA VAL A 235 4.03 17.60 -16.05
C VAL A 235 4.10 19.14 -16.09
N GLU A 236 5.21 19.74 -15.62
CA GLU A 236 5.40 21.19 -15.63
C GLU A 236 5.36 21.79 -17.05
N ASN A 237 5.93 21.08 -18.03
CA ASN A 237 5.90 21.52 -19.42
C ASN A 237 4.55 21.29 -20.13
N ALA A 238 3.73 20.35 -19.64
CA ALA A 238 2.48 19.98 -20.31
C ALA A 238 1.23 20.60 -19.67
N ILE A 239 1.30 21.02 -18.42
CA ILE A 239 0.13 21.42 -17.62
C ILE A 239 0.41 22.78 -16.97
N VAL A 240 -0.49 23.75 -17.18
CA VAL A 240 -0.44 25.08 -16.54
C VAL A 240 -0.56 24.95 -15.00
N ASP A 241 -0.08 25.95 -14.27
CA ASP A 241 -0.06 25.92 -12.79
C ASP A 241 -1.43 25.76 -12.16
N GLU A 242 -2.44 26.41 -12.71
CA GLU A 242 -3.82 26.31 -12.25
C GLU A 242 -4.72 25.72 -13.34
N PRO A 243 -4.73 24.39 -13.51
CA PRO A 243 -5.54 23.78 -14.55
C PRO A 243 -7.04 23.90 -14.20
N PRO A 244 -7.92 24.17 -15.19
CA PRO A 244 -9.35 24.26 -14.96
C PRO A 244 -9.92 22.92 -14.47
N VAL A 245 -11.03 22.99 -13.73
CA VAL A 245 -11.71 21.77 -13.21
C VAL A 245 -12.39 20.98 -14.34
N LEU A 246 -12.86 21.69 -15.35
CA LEU A 246 -13.54 21.11 -16.52
C LEU A 246 -12.58 21.16 -17.71
N SER A 247 -12.48 20.03 -18.41
CA SER A 247 -11.76 19.98 -19.69
C SER A 247 -12.51 20.84 -20.71
N LEU A 248 -11.91 21.94 -21.15
CA LEU A 248 -12.41 22.77 -22.26
C LEU A 248 -12.15 22.13 -23.64
N ILE A 249 -11.94 20.82 -23.73
CA ILE A 249 -11.66 20.09 -24.97
C ILE A 249 -12.93 19.87 -25.84
N HIS A 250 -14.01 20.55 -25.57
CA HIS A 250 -15.20 20.54 -26.42
C HIS A 250 -15.62 21.97 -26.79
N ILE A 251 -14.71 22.69 -27.44
CA ILE A 251 -15.08 23.81 -28.32
C ILE A 251 -14.41 23.57 -29.67
#